data_0f6d92aaf994abbee819521b2a7dd05e
#
_entry.id   0f6d92aaf994abbee819521b2a7dd05e
#
_cell.length_a   1.000
_cell.length_b   1.000
_cell.length_c   1.000
_cell.angle_alpha   90.00
_cell.angle_beta   90.00
_cell.angle_gamma   90.00
#
_symmetry.space_group_name_H-M   'P 1'
#
loop_
_entity.id
_entity.type
_entity.pdbx_description
1 polymer ?
#
loop_
_entity_poly.entity_id
_entity_poly.type
_entity_poly.pdbx_seq_one_letter_code
_entity_poly.pdbx_strand_id
1 'polypeptide(L)'
;MDAVRRLLIPVAAVLALVLLPTSAGASPASVSAAAVQGTRPLDRTVWLCRPGLVHNPCGQDAEGMPQSAGPELVTHYPSGGTRLLDATRFTAGASGRREPFTVTGKPPVDCFYAYPTVDLLPNPPLQTGGRPPVPRDVHHAVTLMQSARFAGLCRMFVPVYRQVPLPALLAGIVVGSGADLTTATMDIRDAWDDYWTHDNRDPETGERRGVVILGHSQGTAVAAALMRERVDEHPGVRRQLVVAALLGGNIEVPEGRDAGGGADPASTFQHIPACRRPGGAPMPTGCVVSYATYSLPRGSLPAVIGRTASPGHRVVCVNPAALLRGEAAGARVPLDLYLPTRRLIGGSALLPNGPLAVPLNGYQLPDLPTGFARHPDALTGECTHATDGTASADWLQVGGDLSHFPASAPAGLTGLHAMDFNVAQGDLVALAAAQTRAWLDRRRP
;
A
#
# COMPACT_ATOMS: atom_id res chain seq x y z
N MET A 1 -11.85 5.37 34.31
CA MET A 1 -10.66 4.54 34.64
C MET A 1 -10.89 3.05 34.31
N ASP A 2 -12.12 2.56 34.31
CA ASP A 2 -12.40 1.12 34.01
C ASP A 2 -12.40 0.76 32.52
N ALA A 3 -12.61 1.69 31.61
CA ALA A 3 -12.59 1.44 30.17
C ALA A 3 -11.17 1.18 29.63
N VAL A 4 -10.15 1.82 30.23
CA VAL A 4 -8.75 1.63 29.84
C VAL A 4 -8.22 0.26 30.30
N ARG A 5 -8.71 -0.26 31.42
CA ARG A 5 -8.34 -1.61 31.90
C ARG A 5 -8.87 -2.74 31.03
N ARG A 6 -10.02 -2.55 30.37
CA ARG A 6 -10.62 -3.59 29.52
C ARG A 6 -9.99 -3.67 28.11
N LEU A 7 -9.32 -2.61 27.65
CA LEU A 7 -8.61 -2.60 26.35
C LEU A 7 -7.19 -3.20 26.41
N LEU A 8 -6.59 -3.26 27.60
CA LEU A 8 -5.22 -3.78 27.77
C LEU A 8 -5.14 -5.32 27.86
N ILE A 9 -6.25 -5.99 28.15
CA ILE A 9 -6.26 -7.45 28.33
C ILE A 9 -6.01 -8.23 27.02
N PRO A 10 -6.59 -7.88 25.86
CA PRO A 10 -6.29 -8.62 24.62
C PRO A 10 -4.89 -8.32 24.06
N VAL A 11 -4.30 -7.15 24.35
CA VAL A 11 -2.92 -6.83 23.92
C VAL A 11 -1.90 -7.62 24.75
N ALA A 12 -2.18 -7.81 26.06
CA ALA A 12 -1.36 -8.65 26.92
C ALA A 12 -1.43 -10.14 26.54
N ALA A 13 -2.55 -10.63 26.02
CA ALA A 13 -2.71 -12.02 25.58
C ALA A 13 -1.90 -12.34 24.31
N VAL A 14 -1.73 -11.39 23.40
CA VAL A 14 -0.86 -11.55 22.22
C VAL A 14 0.62 -11.45 22.62
N LEU A 15 0.97 -10.64 23.64
CA LEU A 15 2.32 -10.58 24.20
C LEU A 15 2.65 -11.81 25.07
N ALA A 16 1.67 -12.41 25.77
CA ALA A 16 1.88 -13.56 26.64
C ALA A 16 2.24 -14.83 25.85
N LEU A 17 1.93 -14.94 24.57
CA LEU A 17 2.34 -16.07 23.73
C LEU A 17 3.81 -15.99 23.30
N VAL A 18 4.47 -14.86 23.52
CA VAL A 18 5.90 -14.64 23.19
C VAL A 18 6.80 -14.77 24.42
N LEU A 19 6.21 -14.78 25.64
CA LEU A 19 6.93 -14.86 26.92
C LEU A 19 6.64 -16.17 27.65
N LEU A 20 7.00 -17.32 27.09
CA LEU A 20 7.16 -18.54 27.89
C LEU A 20 8.45 -18.43 28.71
N PRO A 21 8.40 -18.60 30.04
CA PRO A 21 9.58 -18.52 30.88
C PRO A 21 10.46 -19.72 30.62
N THR A 22 11.65 -19.51 30.10
CA THR A 22 12.74 -20.47 30.21
C THR A 22 13.26 -20.45 31.65
N SER A 23 13.31 -21.65 32.24
CA SER A 23 13.76 -21.91 33.59
C SER A 23 15.12 -21.33 33.94
N ALA A 24 15.24 -20.89 35.16
CA ALA A 24 16.33 -20.22 35.83
C ALA A 24 17.73 -20.83 35.66
N GLY A 25 18.72 -19.94 35.61
CA GLY A 25 20.09 -20.26 36.00
C GLY A 25 21.18 -19.80 35.06
N ALA A 26 21.32 -18.47 34.83
CA ALA A 26 22.61 -17.89 34.44
C ALA A 26 22.64 -16.42 34.88
N SER A 27 23.73 -16.06 35.56
CA SER A 27 24.07 -14.68 35.93
C SER A 27 23.99 -13.72 34.73
N PRO A 28 23.69 -12.43 34.93
CA PRO A 28 23.67 -11.46 33.87
C PRO A 28 25.07 -11.25 33.32
N ALA A 29 25.40 -12.03 32.29
CA ALA A 29 26.49 -11.65 31.42
C ALA A 29 26.07 -10.33 30.74
N SER A 30 26.89 -9.31 30.91
CA SER A 30 26.78 -8.05 30.19
C SER A 30 26.52 -8.36 28.72
N VAL A 31 25.29 -8.06 28.25
CA VAL A 31 25.00 -8.06 26.82
C VAL A 31 25.80 -6.88 26.27
N SER A 32 27.01 -7.19 25.85
CA SER A 32 27.79 -6.33 24.99
C SER A 32 26.87 -5.96 23.83
N ALA A 33 26.61 -4.70 23.63
CA ALA A 33 25.94 -4.21 22.45
C ALA A 33 26.70 -4.79 21.25
N ALA A 34 26.16 -5.86 20.67
CA ALA A 34 26.68 -6.39 19.43
C ALA A 34 26.60 -5.22 18.47
N ALA A 35 27.74 -4.73 18.05
CA ALA A 35 27.87 -3.69 17.05
C ALA A 35 26.89 -4.04 15.92
N VAL A 36 25.97 -3.14 15.63
CA VAL A 36 25.09 -3.21 14.49
C VAL A 36 26.02 -3.41 13.30
N GLN A 37 26.15 -4.65 12.85
CA GLN A 37 26.92 -4.93 11.63
C GLN A 37 26.22 -4.16 10.53
N GLY A 38 26.92 -3.17 9.97
CA GLY A 38 26.37 -2.25 9.01
C GLY A 38 25.58 -2.98 7.95
N THR A 39 24.36 -2.54 7.71
CA THR A 39 23.48 -3.10 6.70
C THR A 39 24.19 -3.03 5.34
N ARG A 40 24.48 -4.19 4.75
CA ARG A 40 25.13 -4.26 3.44
C ARG A 40 24.08 -4.06 2.34
N PRO A 41 24.33 -3.22 1.32
CA PRO A 41 23.51 -3.14 0.13
C PRO A 41 23.27 -4.52 -0.50
N LEU A 42 22.17 -4.70 -1.22
CA LEU A 42 21.92 -5.92 -1.99
C LEU A 42 22.93 -6.00 -3.14
N ASP A 43 23.41 -7.22 -3.42
CA ASP A 43 24.29 -7.46 -4.56
C ASP A 43 23.55 -7.19 -5.90
N ARG A 44 22.21 -7.33 -5.89
CA ARG A 44 21.31 -7.02 -7.01
C ARG A 44 19.87 -6.86 -6.52
N THR A 45 19.07 -6.08 -7.24
CA THR A 45 17.62 -6.03 -7.04
C THR A 45 16.95 -7.30 -7.58
N VAL A 46 16.04 -7.89 -6.81
CA VAL A 46 15.12 -8.92 -7.28
C VAL A 46 13.77 -8.27 -7.55
N TRP A 47 13.20 -8.50 -8.71
CA TRP A 47 11.94 -7.93 -9.14
C TRP A 47 10.83 -8.99 -9.12
N LEU A 48 9.70 -8.67 -8.51
CA LEU A 48 8.44 -9.40 -8.69
C LEU A 48 7.80 -9.03 -10.02
N CYS A 49 7.78 -7.73 -10.34
CA CYS A 49 7.28 -7.21 -11.59
C CYS A 49 8.32 -6.27 -12.20
N ARG A 50 8.67 -6.52 -13.45
CA ARG A 50 9.49 -5.67 -14.32
C ARG A 50 9.23 -6.09 -15.77
N PRO A 51 9.12 -5.20 -16.74
CA PRO A 51 9.02 -5.57 -18.15
C PRO A 51 10.14 -6.53 -18.57
N GLY A 52 9.79 -7.57 -19.32
CA GLY A 52 10.74 -8.57 -19.81
C GLY A 52 11.04 -9.73 -18.85
N LEU A 53 10.48 -9.77 -17.66
CA LEU A 53 10.57 -10.94 -16.79
C LEU A 53 9.74 -12.10 -17.34
N VAL A 54 10.32 -13.31 -17.36
CA VAL A 54 9.67 -14.54 -17.83
C VAL A 54 8.44 -14.89 -16.98
N HIS A 55 8.49 -14.63 -15.68
CA HIS A 55 7.38 -14.82 -14.73
C HIS A 55 7.01 -13.48 -14.12
N ASN A 56 6.21 -12.69 -14.82
CA ASN A 56 5.82 -11.35 -14.39
C ASN A 56 4.31 -11.33 -14.07
N PRO A 57 3.90 -11.37 -12.78
CA PRO A 57 2.48 -11.38 -12.40
C PRO A 57 1.73 -10.09 -12.80
N CYS A 58 2.47 -9.00 -13.02
CA CYS A 58 1.93 -7.71 -13.42
C CYS A 58 2.05 -7.44 -14.92
N GLY A 59 2.70 -8.33 -15.67
CA GLY A 59 3.06 -8.08 -17.05
C GLY A 59 2.12 -8.72 -18.05
N GLN A 60 2.45 -8.43 -19.31
CA GLN A 60 1.98 -9.15 -20.47
C GLN A 60 3.14 -9.96 -21.04
N ASP A 61 2.85 -11.13 -21.57
CA ASP A 61 3.77 -11.80 -22.50
C ASP A 61 3.89 -11.02 -23.81
N ALA A 62 4.74 -11.50 -24.74
CA ALA A 62 4.91 -10.88 -26.06
C ALA A 62 3.61 -10.75 -26.87
N GLU A 63 2.55 -11.45 -26.48
CA GLU A 63 1.22 -11.46 -27.10
C GLU A 63 0.20 -10.60 -26.34
N GLY A 64 0.63 -9.92 -25.27
CA GLY A 64 -0.25 -9.08 -24.43
C GLY A 64 -1.08 -9.85 -23.43
N MET A 65 -0.72 -11.09 -23.11
CA MET A 65 -1.41 -11.91 -22.10
C MET A 65 -0.82 -11.69 -20.71
N PRO A 66 -1.63 -11.52 -19.63
CA PRO A 66 -1.09 -11.46 -18.28
C PRO A 66 -0.38 -12.79 -17.97
N GLN A 67 0.89 -12.72 -17.64
CA GLN A 67 1.63 -13.90 -17.18
C GLN A 67 1.37 -14.12 -15.70
N SER A 68 1.09 -15.35 -15.34
CA SER A 68 0.85 -15.76 -13.97
C SER A 68 2.15 -15.94 -13.19
N ALA A 69 2.10 -15.66 -11.91
CA ALA A 69 3.23 -15.67 -11.02
C ALA A 69 3.46 -17.02 -10.38
N GLY A 70 4.21 -17.87 -11.02
CA GLY A 70 4.68 -19.12 -10.46
C GLY A 70 3.83 -20.36 -10.76
N PRO A 71 4.41 -21.56 -10.65
CA PRO A 71 3.79 -22.79 -11.12
C PRO A 71 2.50 -23.20 -10.39
N GLU A 72 2.29 -22.80 -9.16
CA GLU A 72 1.08 -23.16 -8.40
C GLU A 72 -0.09 -22.20 -8.64
N LEU A 73 0.17 -20.92 -8.93
CA LEU A 73 -0.87 -19.96 -9.34
C LEU A 73 -1.22 -20.07 -10.84
N VAL A 74 -0.38 -20.73 -11.61
CA VAL A 74 -0.48 -20.89 -13.07
C VAL A 74 -1.42 -22.00 -13.48
N THR A 75 -1.64 -23.01 -12.64
CA THR A 75 -2.09 -24.34 -13.11
C THR A 75 -3.52 -24.44 -13.54
N HIS A 76 -4.35 -23.41 -13.43
CA HIS A 76 -5.74 -23.53 -13.89
C HIS A 76 -6.30 -22.22 -14.48
N TYR A 77 -5.88 -21.88 -15.70
CA TYR A 77 -6.82 -21.22 -16.62
C TYR A 77 -7.68 -22.31 -17.24
N PRO A 78 -8.94 -22.51 -16.82
CA PRO A 78 -9.82 -23.40 -17.54
C PRO A 78 -9.91 -22.86 -18.97
N SER A 79 -9.81 -23.76 -19.94
CA SER A 79 -10.15 -23.50 -21.34
C SER A 79 -11.54 -22.86 -21.39
N GLY A 80 -11.60 -21.54 -21.48
CA GLY A 80 -12.84 -20.76 -21.34
C GLY A 80 -12.62 -19.30 -20.99
N GLY A 81 -11.39 -18.86 -20.79
CA GLY A 81 -11.00 -17.47 -20.98
C GLY A 81 -11.27 -16.47 -19.87
N THR A 82 -11.45 -16.83 -18.58
CA THR A 82 -11.46 -15.85 -17.48
C THR A 82 -10.05 -15.58 -17.01
N ARG A 83 -9.58 -14.35 -17.15
CA ARG A 83 -8.23 -13.93 -16.73
C ARG A 83 -8.19 -13.69 -15.23
N LEU A 84 -7.02 -13.85 -14.62
CA LEU A 84 -6.84 -13.71 -13.16
C LEU A 84 -7.23 -12.31 -12.64
N LEU A 85 -7.01 -11.25 -13.44
CA LEU A 85 -7.34 -9.88 -13.04
C LEU A 85 -8.75 -9.42 -13.48
N ASP A 86 -9.54 -10.29 -14.11
CA ASP A 86 -10.96 -10.00 -14.40
C ASP A 86 -11.74 -9.82 -13.09
N ALA A 87 -12.80 -9.04 -13.13
CA ALA A 87 -13.73 -8.88 -12.03
C ALA A 87 -15.12 -9.43 -12.36
N THR A 88 -15.83 -9.91 -11.34
CA THR A 88 -17.27 -10.04 -11.39
C THR A 88 -17.87 -8.81 -10.73
N ARG A 89 -18.53 -7.98 -11.54
CA ARG A 89 -19.21 -6.76 -11.08
C ARG A 89 -20.60 -7.08 -10.57
N PHE A 90 -20.88 -6.66 -9.36
CA PHE A 90 -22.19 -6.73 -8.73
C PHE A 90 -22.79 -5.31 -8.66
N THR A 91 -24.06 -5.20 -9.05
CA THR A 91 -24.86 -3.99 -8.85
C THR A 91 -26.11 -4.38 -8.09
N ALA A 92 -26.69 -3.45 -7.34
CA ALA A 92 -27.87 -3.72 -6.53
C ALA A 92 -29.00 -4.38 -7.36
N GLY A 93 -29.49 -5.54 -6.91
CA GLY A 93 -30.59 -6.27 -7.55
C GLY A 93 -30.25 -7.04 -8.83
N ALA A 94 -28.96 -7.12 -9.24
CA ALA A 94 -28.53 -7.85 -10.44
C ALA A 94 -27.56 -8.98 -10.11
N SER A 95 -27.62 -10.07 -10.92
CA SER A 95 -26.60 -11.11 -10.89
C SER A 95 -25.25 -10.56 -11.33
N GLY A 96 -24.15 -11.12 -10.79
CA GLY A 96 -22.79 -10.70 -11.13
C GLY A 96 -22.49 -10.83 -12.63
N ARG A 97 -21.90 -9.77 -13.21
CA ARG A 97 -21.47 -9.73 -14.60
C ARG A 97 -19.95 -9.70 -14.68
N ARG A 98 -19.36 -10.57 -15.52
CA ARG A 98 -17.92 -10.54 -15.79
C ARG A 98 -17.53 -9.21 -16.44
N GLU A 99 -16.48 -8.61 -15.91
CA GLU A 99 -15.78 -7.43 -16.42
C GLU A 99 -14.34 -7.83 -16.75
N PRO A 100 -13.99 -7.93 -18.05
CA PRO A 100 -12.64 -8.32 -18.44
C PRO A 100 -11.64 -7.23 -18.10
N PHE A 101 -10.45 -7.64 -17.67
CA PHE A 101 -9.32 -6.75 -17.47
C PHE A 101 -8.45 -6.73 -18.72
N THR A 102 -8.07 -5.52 -19.13
CA THR A 102 -7.19 -5.32 -20.28
C THR A 102 -5.91 -4.63 -19.83
N VAL A 103 -4.78 -5.22 -20.15
CA VAL A 103 -3.47 -4.59 -19.98
C VAL A 103 -3.17 -3.76 -21.21
N THR A 104 -2.64 -2.55 -21.00
CA THR A 104 -2.29 -1.65 -22.12
C THR A 104 -0.97 -2.10 -22.77
N GLY A 105 -0.97 -2.34 -24.08
CA GLY A 105 0.21 -2.82 -24.81
C GLY A 105 1.38 -1.83 -24.82
N LYS A 106 1.09 -0.52 -24.85
CA LYS A 106 2.09 0.57 -24.75
C LYS A 106 1.70 1.54 -23.62
N PRO A 107 1.93 1.18 -22.35
CA PRO A 107 1.58 2.07 -21.25
C PRO A 107 2.38 3.37 -21.33
N PRO A 108 1.74 4.55 -21.12
CA PRO A 108 2.43 5.83 -21.26
C PRO A 108 3.34 6.19 -20.07
N VAL A 109 3.16 5.55 -18.93
CA VAL A 109 3.86 5.81 -17.68
C VAL A 109 4.30 4.52 -17.01
N ASP A 110 5.06 4.65 -15.94
CA ASP A 110 5.54 3.55 -15.11
C ASP A 110 4.89 3.60 -13.73
N CYS A 111 4.69 2.44 -13.09
CA CYS A 111 4.26 2.31 -11.70
C CYS A 111 5.36 1.63 -10.89
N PHE A 112 5.82 2.29 -9.83
CA PHE A 112 6.76 1.74 -8.87
C PHE A 112 6.02 1.44 -7.57
N TYR A 113 6.01 0.17 -7.13
CA TYR A 113 5.20 -0.26 -5.98
C TYR A 113 6.04 -0.90 -4.88
N ALA A 114 5.91 -0.35 -3.67
CA ALA A 114 6.40 -0.93 -2.43
C ALA A 114 5.23 -1.57 -1.66
N TYR A 115 5.23 -2.90 -1.57
CA TYR A 115 4.15 -3.69 -0.96
C TYR A 115 4.19 -3.67 0.58
N PRO A 116 3.08 -4.01 1.27
CA PRO A 116 3.01 -4.03 2.73
C PRO A 116 3.81 -5.19 3.33
N THR A 117 3.88 -5.23 4.67
CA THR A 117 4.53 -6.31 5.40
C THR A 117 3.89 -7.65 5.07
N VAL A 118 4.72 -8.58 4.58
CA VAL A 118 4.36 -9.97 4.32
C VAL A 118 5.11 -10.96 5.22
N ASP A 119 6.09 -10.48 5.99
CA ASP A 119 6.78 -11.25 7.01
C ASP A 119 6.01 -11.17 8.33
N LEU A 120 5.11 -12.14 8.54
CA LEU A 120 4.21 -12.17 9.69
C LEU A 120 4.75 -12.93 10.90
N LEU A 121 5.84 -13.68 10.75
CA LEU A 121 6.43 -14.49 11.80
C LEU A 121 7.77 -13.90 12.28
N PRO A 122 8.16 -14.12 13.54
CA PRO A 122 9.40 -13.58 14.09
C PRO A 122 10.68 -14.28 13.56
N ASN A 123 10.62 -14.99 12.44
CA ASN A 123 11.72 -15.84 12.02
C ASN A 123 11.93 -15.85 10.49
N PRO A 124 13.18 -15.86 10.03
CA PRO A 124 14.45 -15.58 10.71
C PRO A 124 14.70 -14.06 10.83
N PRO A 125 15.71 -13.62 11.62
CA PRO A 125 16.06 -12.21 11.68
C PRO A 125 16.28 -11.68 10.27
N LEU A 126 15.94 -10.41 10.05
CA LEU A 126 16.25 -9.65 8.84
C LEU A 126 17.48 -10.22 8.17
N GLN A 127 17.38 -10.61 6.91
CA GLN A 127 18.53 -11.12 6.17
C GLN A 127 19.57 -10.00 6.13
N THR A 128 20.51 -10.02 7.06
CA THR A 128 21.56 -8.99 7.19
C THR A 128 22.66 -9.16 6.14
N GLY A 129 22.65 -10.28 5.39
CA GLY A 129 23.56 -10.50 4.27
C GLY A 129 23.17 -9.72 3.01
N GLY A 130 24.11 -9.46 2.12
CA GLY A 130 23.87 -8.80 0.83
C GLY A 130 23.02 -9.62 -0.17
N ARG A 131 22.43 -10.73 0.24
CA ARG A 131 21.57 -11.54 -0.62
C ARG A 131 20.15 -10.96 -0.64
N PRO A 132 19.53 -10.81 -1.81
CA PRO A 132 18.15 -10.40 -1.91
C PRO A 132 17.22 -11.46 -1.31
N PRO A 133 16.07 -11.06 -0.73
CA PRO A 133 15.07 -12.01 -0.28
C PRO A 133 14.52 -12.81 -1.46
N VAL A 134 14.14 -14.06 -1.19
CA VAL A 134 13.52 -14.93 -2.19
C VAL A 134 12.04 -14.58 -2.33
N PRO A 135 11.53 -14.37 -3.55
CA PRO A 135 10.09 -14.22 -3.77
C PRO A 135 9.31 -15.44 -3.24
N ARG A 136 8.16 -15.19 -2.61
CA ARG A 136 7.25 -16.21 -2.06
C ARG A 136 5.83 -15.92 -2.55
N ASP A 137 4.95 -16.90 -2.50
CA ASP A 137 3.54 -16.76 -2.94
C ASP A 137 2.83 -15.58 -2.31
N VAL A 138 3.15 -15.25 -1.05
CA VAL A 138 2.58 -14.08 -0.36
C VAL A 138 2.96 -12.75 -1.02
N HIS A 139 4.17 -12.63 -1.58
CA HIS A 139 4.58 -11.43 -2.32
C HIS A 139 3.75 -11.28 -3.60
N HIS A 140 3.52 -12.39 -4.31
CA HIS A 140 2.67 -12.41 -5.50
C HIS A 140 1.23 -12.09 -5.13
N ALA A 141 0.67 -12.73 -4.11
CA ALA A 141 -0.70 -12.53 -3.68
C ALA A 141 -1.00 -11.07 -3.32
N VAL A 142 -0.14 -10.43 -2.51
CA VAL A 142 -0.34 -9.03 -2.13
C VAL A 142 -0.18 -8.08 -3.32
N THR A 143 0.77 -8.36 -4.21
CA THR A 143 0.98 -7.58 -5.44
C THR A 143 -0.23 -7.67 -6.37
N LEU A 144 -0.74 -8.88 -6.59
CA LEU A 144 -1.96 -9.10 -7.38
C LEU A 144 -3.17 -8.40 -6.76
N MET A 145 -3.34 -8.53 -5.45
CA MET A 145 -4.47 -7.98 -4.71
C MET A 145 -4.52 -6.44 -4.76
N GLN A 146 -3.37 -5.78 -4.66
CA GLN A 146 -3.31 -4.33 -4.46
C GLN A 146 -2.92 -3.55 -5.72
N SER A 147 -1.87 -3.98 -6.43
CA SER A 147 -1.27 -3.15 -7.47
C SER A 147 -1.41 -3.66 -8.90
N ALA A 148 -1.65 -4.96 -9.13
CA ALA A 148 -1.61 -5.52 -10.47
C ALA A 148 -2.64 -4.91 -11.45
N ARG A 149 -3.78 -4.38 -10.95
CA ARG A 149 -4.76 -3.70 -11.80
C ARG A 149 -4.25 -2.36 -12.36
N PHE A 150 -3.18 -1.79 -11.81
CA PHE A 150 -2.52 -0.64 -12.41
C PHE A 150 -1.77 -1.00 -13.71
N ALA A 151 -1.51 -2.28 -13.99
CA ALA A 151 -0.96 -2.73 -15.27
C ALA A 151 -1.86 -2.39 -16.48
N GLY A 152 -3.13 -2.05 -16.27
CA GLY A 152 -3.97 -1.44 -17.30
C GLY A 152 -3.57 -0.02 -17.68
N LEU A 153 -2.68 0.61 -16.91
CA LEU A 153 -2.24 2.00 -17.08
C LEU A 153 -0.74 2.12 -17.30
N CYS A 154 0.08 1.34 -16.61
CA CYS A 154 1.53 1.53 -16.49
C CYS A 154 2.30 0.22 -16.63
N ARG A 155 3.60 0.35 -16.98
CA ARG A 155 4.55 -0.74 -16.79
C ARG A 155 4.82 -0.86 -15.29
N MET A 156 4.69 -2.07 -14.75
CA MET A 156 4.83 -2.30 -13.32
C MET A 156 6.27 -2.64 -12.92
N PHE A 157 6.74 -2.00 -11.87
CA PHE A 157 8.03 -2.25 -11.23
C PHE A 157 7.80 -2.51 -9.74
N VAL A 158 8.00 -3.74 -9.32
CA VAL A 158 7.77 -4.18 -7.93
C VAL A 158 9.02 -4.90 -7.44
N PRO A 159 9.89 -4.22 -6.69
CA PRO A 159 11.08 -4.86 -6.12
C PRO A 159 10.72 -5.72 -4.90
N VAL A 160 11.47 -6.80 -4.70
CA VAL A 160 11.49 -7.52 -3.43
C VAL A 160 12.48 -6.84 -2.50
N TYR A 161 12.08 -6.55 -1.27
CA TYR A 161 12.92 -5.87 -0.29
C TYR A 161 12.87 -6.57 1.08
N ARG A 162 13.94 -6.42 1.86
CA ARG A 162 14.04 -6.97 3.21
C ARG A 162 13.14 -6.19 4.15
N GLN A 163 12.16 -6.87 4.74
CA GLN A 163 11.16 -6.24 5.59
C GLN A 163 11.47 -6.37 7.08
N VAL A 164 10.96 -5.42 7.85
CA VAL A 164 10.79 -5.60 9.29
C VAL A 164 9.60 -6.53 9.51
N PRO A 165 9.77 -7.66 10.21
CA PRO A 165 8.67 -8.58 10.50
C PRO A 165 7.54 -7.90 11.29
N LEU A 166 6.31 -8.31 11.06
CA LEU A 166 5.13 -7.70 11.69
C LEU A 166 5.20 -7.63 13.22
N PRO A 167 5.67 -8.66 13.96
CA PRO A 167 5.80 -8.57 15.41
C PRO A 167 6.76 -7.47 15.87
N ALA A 168 7.87 -7.28 15.18
CA ALA A 168 8.83 -6.21 15.49
C ALA A 168 8.27 -4.82 15.16
N LEU A 169 7.52 -4.72 14.05
CA LEU A 169 6.81 -3.49 13.68
C LEU A 169 5.79 -3.08 14.75
N LEU A 170 4.97 -4.04 15.20
CA LEU A 170 3.97 -3.80 16.25
C LEU A 170 4.62 -3.47 17.60
N ALA A 171 5.71 -4.15 17.96
CA ALA A 171 6.46 -3.84 19.18
C ALA A 171 7.00 -2.39 19.15
N GLY A 172 7.58 -1.95 18.04
CA GLY A 172 8.04 -0.58 17.86
C GLY A 172 6.92 0.46 18.01
N ILE A 173 5.73 0.16 17.51
CA ILE A 173 4.54 1.00 17.68
C ILE A 173 4.13 1.08 19.16
N VAL A 174 4.04 -0.06 19.86
CA VAL A 174 3.60 -0.14 21.26
C VAL A 174 4.54 0.61 22.19
N VAL A 175 5.84 0.51 21.98
CA VAL A 175 6.85 1.21 22.81
C VAL A 175 7.12 2.65 22.34
N GLY A 176 6.49 3.10 21.27
CA GLY A 176 6.64 4.46 20.74
C GLY A 176 8.01 4.79 20.14
N SER A 177 8.86 3.77 19.92
CA SER A 177 10.19 3.96 19.31
C SER A 177 10.18 3.91 17.79
N GLY A 178 9.07 3.44 17.20
CA GLY A 178 9.04 3.07 15.80
C GLY A 178 9.83 1.79 15.51
N ALA A 179 9.84 1.37 14.26
CA ALA A 179 10.66 0.26 13.77
C ALA A 179 11.85 0.78 12.96
N ASP A 180 13.00 0.13 13.07
CA ASP A 180 14.16 0.46 12.24
C ASP A 180 13.93 -0.03 10.80
N LEU A 181 13.56 0.89 9.92
CA LEU A 181 13.32 0.64 8.50
C LEU A 181 14.56 0.89 7.61
N THR A 182 15.73 1.10 8.19
CA THR A 182 16.95 1.47 7.45
C THR A 182 17.27 0.49 6.33
N THR A 183 17.28 -0.82 6.62
CA THR A 183 17.56 -1.86 5.62
C THR A 183 16.48 -1.89 4.52
N ALA A 184 15.21 -1.82 4.90
CA ALA A 184 14.09 -1.83 3.95
C ALA A 184 14.14 -0.60 3.02
N THR A 185 14.43 0.58 3.59
CA THR A 185 14.57 1.82 2.84
C THR A 185 15.76 1.78 1.88
N MET A 186 16.90 1.22 2.31
CA MET A 186 18.06 1.04 1.47
C MET A 186 17.75 0.16 0.26
N ASP A 187 17.08 -0.99 0.46
CA ASP A 187 16.72 -1.89 -0.62
C ASP A 187 15.79 -1.24 -1.65
N ILE A 188 14.79 -0.48 -1.17
CA ILE A 188 13.84 0.23 -2.05
C ILE A 188 14.55 1.37 -2.80
N ARG A 189 15.50 2.05 -2.17
CA ARG A 189 16.30 3.09 -2.81
C ARG A 189 17.20 2.51 -3.90
N ASP A 190 17.89 1.41 -3.63
CA ASP A 190 18.76 0.74 -4.60
C ASP A 190 17.94 0.23 -5.80
N ALA A 191 16.73 -0.30 -5.53
CA ALA A 191 15.80 -0.69 -6.59
C ALA A 191 15.29 0.50 -7.42
N TRP A 192 15.03 1.63 -6.78
CA TRP A 192 14.67 2.86 -7.50
C TRP A 192 15.82 3.36 -8.38
N ASP A 193 17.04 3.36 -7.86
CA ASP A 193 18.22 3.82 -8.59
C ASP A 193 18.50 2.91 -9.81
N ASP A 194 18.31 1.58 -9.68
CA ASP A 194 18.35 0.62 -10.80
C ASP A 194 17.26 0.94 -11.84
N TYR A 195 15.98 1.01 -11.40
CA TYR A 195 14.86 1.37 -12.27
C TYR A 195 15.05 2.72 -12.95
N TRP A 196 15.42 3.76 -12.20
CA TRP A 196 15.61 5.10 -12.74
C TRP A 196 16.71 5.17 -13.80
N THR A 197 17.79 4.43 -13.60
CA THR A 197 18.93 4.42 -14.49
C THR A 197 18.63 3.65 -15.77
N HIS A 198 18.03 2.47 -15.67
CA HIS A 198 17.97 1.52 -16.77
C HIS A 198 16.60 1.45 -17.46
N ASP A 199 15.50 1.72 -16.75
CA ASP A 199 14.16 1.45 -17.26
C ASP A 199 13.31 2.70 -17.50
N ASN A 200 13.50 3.77 -16.70
CA ASN A 200 12.65 4.97 -16.77
C ASN A 200 12.98 5.84 -17.97
N ARG A 201 13.00 5.25 -19.16
CA ARG A 201 13.10 5.98 -20.42
C ARG A 201 12.17 5.37 -21.44
N ASP A 202 11.65 6.23 -22.29
CA ASP A 202 10.96 5.81 -23.48
C ASP A 202 12.01 5.30 -24.49
N PRO A 203 11.88 4.08 -25.01
CA PRO A 203 12.88 3.51 -25.90
C PRO A 203 12.93 4.17 -27.28
N GLU A 204 11.85 4.86 -27.69
CA GLU A 204 11.79 5.53 -28.99
C GLU A 204 12.34 6.95 -28.93
N THR A 205 12.06 7.67 -27.85
CA THR A 205 12.43 9.10 -27.70
C THR A 205 13.63 9.34 -26.77
N GLY A 206 13.97 8.37 -25.91
CA GLY A 206 14.97 8.53 -24.86
C GLY A 206 14.53 9.42 -23.68
N GLU A 207 13.33 9.99 -23.74
CA GLU A 207 12.79 10.87 -22.69
C GLU A 207 12.44 10.08 -21.42
N ARG A 208 12.50 10.78 -20.29
CA ARG A 208 12.02 10.23 -19.01
C ARG A 208 10.50 10.05 -19.04
N ARG A 209 10.06 8.90 -18.56
CA ARG A 209 8.64 8.54 -18.45
C ARG A 209 8.06 9.09 -17.15
N GLY A 210 6.77 9.38 -17.15
CA GLY A 210 6.03 9.68 -15.93
C GLY A 210 5.99 8.48 -14.99
N VAL A 211 5.94 8.76 -13.68
CA VAL A 211 5.93 7.71 -12.66
C VAL A 211 4.74 7.88 -11.73
N VAL A 212 4.01 6.79 -11.51
CA VAL A 212 3.05 6.60 -10.43
C VAL A 212 3.76 5.81 -9.33
N ILE A 213 3.84 6.36 -8.12
CA ILE A 213 4.46 5.66 -6.98
C ILE A 213 3.33 5.14 -6.10
N LEU A 214 3.39 3.85 -5.77
CA LEU A 214 2.41 3.16 -4.94
C LEU A 214 3.10 2.63 -3.67
N GLY A 215 2.46 2.78 -2.53
CA GLY A 215 2.94 2.26 -1.25
C GLY A 215 1.79 1.84 -0.36
N HIS A 216 1.99 0.77 0.44
CA HIS A 216 1.03 0.36 1.46
C HIS A 216 1.73 -0.04 2.75
N SER A 217 1.24 0.43 3.90
CA SER A 217 1.75 0.05 5.22
C SER A 217 3.26 0.32 5.36
N GLN A 218 4.07 -0.67 5.69
CA GLN A 218 5.54 -0.56 5.68
C GLN A 218 6.06 -0.07 4.32
N GLY A 219 5.43 -0.52 3.22
CA GLY A 219 5.75 -0.03 1.88
C GLY A 219 5.49 1.47 1.70
N THR A 220 4.47 2.03 2.36
CA THR A 220 4.26 3.50 2.40
C THR A 220 5.42 4.20 3.10
N ALA A 221 5.87 3.69 4.25
CA ALA A 221 6.95 4.30 5.01
C ALA A 221 8.27 4.32 4.23
N VAL A 222 8.64 3.19 3.58
CA VAL A 222 9.87 3.12 2.79
C VAL A 222 9.77 3.89 1.47
N ALA A 223 8.59 3.93 0.84
CA ALA A 223 8.36 4.75 -0.35
C ALA A 223 8.40 6.26 -0.02
N ALA A 224 7.86 6.67 1.12
CA ALA A 224 7.95 8.05 1.58
C ALA A 224 9.41 8.47 1.85
N ALA A 225 10.19 7.60 2.50
CA ALA A 225 11.61 7.83 2.72
C ALA A 225 12.40 7.93 1.40
N LEU A 226 12.16 7.00 0.47
CA LEU A 226 12.70 7.07 -0.88
C LEU A 226 12.34 8.40 -1.56
N MET A 227 11.06 8.78 -1.53
CA MET A 227 10.59 10.00 -2.21
C MET A 227 11.20 11.26 -1.62
N ARG A 228 11.39 11.35 -0.32
CA ARG A 228 12.11 12.46 0.32
C ARG A 228 13.51 12.64 -0.27
N GLU A 229 14.25 11.55 -0.40
CA GLU A 229 15.64 11.57 -0.83
C GLU A 229 15.82 11.69 -2.35
N ARG A 230 14.96 11.07 -3.15
CA ARG A 230 15.14 10.93 -4.60
C ARG A 230 14.20 11.75 -5.47
N VAL A 231 13.08 12.22 -4.89
CA VAL A 231 12.04 12.90 -5.67
C VAL A 231 11.80 14.32 -5.17
N ASP A 232 11.52 14.48 -3.87
CA ASP A 232 11.02 15.74 -3.31
C ASP A 232 12.00 16.90 -3.46
N GLU A 233 13.28 16.67 -3.18
CA GLU A 233 14.33 17.69 -3.29
C GLU A 233 14.91 17.83 -4.73
N HIS A 234 14.46 16.99 -5.66
CA HIS A 234 14.99 16.97 -7.04
C HIS A 234 13.94 17.44 -8.06
N PRO A 235 13.90 18.74 -8.42
CA PRO A 235 12.88 19.27 -9.34
C PRO A 235 12.77 18.52 -10.67
N GLY A 236 13.90 18.01 -11.19
CA GLY A 236 13.95 17.22 -12.43
C GLY A 236 13.22 15.89 -12.30
N VAL A 237 13.36 15.20 -11.17
CA VAL A 237 12.68 13.95 -10.87
C VAL A 237 11.20 14.21 -10.50
N ARG A 238 10.97 15.23 -9.68
CA ARG A 238 9.62 15.63 -9.26
C ARG A 238 8.70 15.96 -10.43
N ARG A 239 9.21 16.53 -11.52
CA ARG A 239 8.45 16.75 -12.77
C ARG A 239 7.97 15.45 -13.44
N GLN A 240 8.58 14.31 -13.13
CA GLN A 240 8.16 13.02 -13.66
C GLN A 240 7.09 12.35 -12.75
N LEU A 241 6.87 12.86 -11.53
CA LEU A 241 5.83 12.34 -10.65
C LEU A 241 4.44 12.64 -11.23
N VAL A 242 3.70 11.62 -11.60
CA VAL A 242 2.28 11.72 -11.96
C VAL A 242 1.45 11.84 -10.70
N VAL A 243 1.58 10.87 -9.81
CA VAL A 243 0.95 10.81 -8.50
C VAL A 243 1.69 9.80 -7.61
N ALA A 244 1.67 10.02 -6.31
CA ALA A 244 1.99 8.99 -5.33
C ALA A 244 0.72 8.59 -4.58
N ALA A 245 0.38 7.29 -4.53
CA ALA A 245 -0.66 6.73 -3.66
C ALA A 245 0.03 5.97 -2.52
N LEU A 246 0.13 6.62 -1.36
CA LEU A 246 0.82 6.14 -0.17
C LEU A 246 -0.21 5.86 0.92
N LEU A 247 -0.68 4.62 0.99
CA LEU A 247 -1.82 4.23 1.80
C LEU A 247 -1.41 3.53 3.09
N GLY A 248 -2.24 3.65 4.12
CA GLY A 248 -2.02 2.96 5.39
C GLY A 248 -0.73 3.37 6.09
N GLY A 249 -0.32 4.63 5.98
CA GLY A 249 0.81 5.23 6.66
C GLY A 249 0.54 6.70 6.96
N ASN A 250 1.37 7.32 7.79
CA ASN A 250 1.22 8.71 8.18
C ASN A 250 2.06 9.61 7.25
N ILE A 251 1.40 10.30 6.35
CA ILE A 251 1.99 11.38 5.56
C ILE A 251 1.59 12.68 6.25
N GLU A 252 2.55 13.37 6.85
CA GLU A 252 2.30 14.54 7.68
C GLU A 252 2.56 15.85 6.93
N VAL A 253 1.70 16.82 7.18
CA VAL A 253 1.80 18.20 6.65
C VAL A 253 1.40 19.19 7.75
N PRO A 254 1.86 20.45 7.71
CA PRO A 254 1.39 21.47 8.63
C PRO A 254 -0.12 21.68 8.49
N GLU A 255 -0.80 22.02 9.57
CA GLU A 255 -2.21 22.43 9.51
C GLU A 255 -2.40 23.59 8.53
N GLY A 256 -3.45 23.49 7.72
CA GLY A 256 -3.76 24.51 6.71
C GLY A 256 -2.85 24.52 5.48
N ARG A 257 -1.87 23.61 5.38
CA ARG A 257 -0.97 23.49 4.23
C ARG A 257 -1.02 22.09 3.64
N ASP A 258 -0.47 21.95 2.43
CA ASP A 258 -0.44 20.68 1.71
C ASP A 258 0.97 20.09 1.61
N ALA A 259 2.00 20.86 1.97
CA ALA A 259 3.41 20.47 1.99
C ALA A 259 4.19 21.33 3.01
N GLY A 260 5.39 20.90 3.38
CA GLY A 260 6.25 21.58 4.36
C GLY A 260 6.78 22.95 3.91
N GLY A 261 6.93 23.15 2.59
CA GLY A 261 7.35 24.45 2.02
C GLY A 261 8.83 24.76 2.14
N GLY A 262 9.68 23.74 2.28
CA GLY A 262 11.15 23.86 2.25
C GLY A 262 11.83 23.99 3.58
N ALA A 263 11.10 24.16 4.71
CA ALA A 263 11.71 24.46 6.00
C ALA A 263 11.08 23.73 7.20
N ASP A 264 10.15 22.80 6.97
CA ASP A 264 9.44 22.12 8.05
C ASP A 264 9.88 20.66 8.19
N PRO A 265 10.78 20.33 9.13
CA PRO A 265 11.35 18.99 9.25
C PRO A 265 10.33 17.93 9.69
N ALA A 266 9.19 18.32 10.27
CA ALA A 266 8.13 17.41 10.70
C ALA A 266 7.21 17.03 9.54
N SER A 267 7.19 17.79 8.44
CA SER A 267 6.47 17.43 7.24
C SER A 267 7.13 16.29 6.49
N THR A 268 6.32 15.35 5.99
CA THR A 268 6.83 14.22 5.20
C THR A 268 7.50 14.69 3.92
N PHE A 269 6.88 15.64 3.21
CA PHE A 269 7.44 16.23 1.98
C PHE A 269 7.50 17.75 2.07
N GLN A 270 8.56 18.32 1.51
CA GLN A 270 8.72 19.77 1.48
C GLN A 270 8.06 20.42 0.27
N HIS A 271 8.05 19.73 -0.88
CA HIS A 271 7.66 20.27 -2.17
C HIS A 271 6.52 19.47 -2.83
N ILE A 272 6.32 18.20 -2.47
CA ILE A 272 5.23 17.38 -3.00
C ILE A 272 3.97 17.61 -2.16
N PRO A 273 2.93 18.26 -2.70
CA PRO A 273 1.72 18.57 -1.93
C PRO A 273 0.78 17.36 -1.83
N ALA A 274 -0.11 17.38 -0.83
CA ALA A 274 -1.32 16.56 -0.87
C ALA A 274 -2.19 16.93 -2.08
N CYS A 275 -2.76 15.92 -2.75
CA CYS A 275 -3.61 16.16 -3.91
C CYS A 275 -4.89 16.91 -3.51
N ARG A 276 -5.15 18.04 -4.14
CA ARG A 276 -6.40 18.81 -3.99
C ARG A 276 -6.96 19.20 -5.35
N ARG A 277 -8.27 19.16 -5.49
CA ARG A 277 -8.98 19.58 -6.69
C ARG A 277 -10.19 20.42 -6.28
N PRO A 278 -10.00 21.72 -6.03
CA PRO A 278 -11.12 22.64 -5.83
C PRO A 278 -12.07 22.56 -7.02
N GLY A 279 -13.37 22.75 -6.78
CA GLY A 279 -14.41 22.61 -7.80
C GLY A 279 -14.04 23.32 -9.12
N GLY A 280 -14.14 22.61 -10.24
CA GLY A 280 -13.79 23.11 -11.57
C GLY A 280 -12.29 23.17 -11.91
N ALA A 281 -11.38 22.85 -10.96
CA ALA A 281 -9.95 22.86 -11.24
C ALA A 281 -9.54 21.69 -12.13
N PRO A 282 -8.46 21.85 -12.94
CA PRO A 282 -7.84 20.75 -13.67
C PRO A 282 -7.41 19.61 -12.73
N MET A 283 -7.29 18.39 -13.27
CA MET A 283 -6.80 17.25 -12.53
C MET A 283 -5.38 17.51 -12.01
N PRO A 284 -5.13 17.48 -10.69
CA PRO A 284 -3.81 17.72 -10.13
C PRO A 284 -2.86 16.58 -10.47
N THR A 285 -1.57 16.87 -10.63
CA THR A 285 -0.51 15.88 -10.76
C THR A 285 0.73 16.32 -9.97
N GLY A 286 1.68 15.41 -9.73
CA GLY A 286 2.85 15.71 -8.91
C GLY A 286 2.51 15.86 -7.43
N CYS A 287 1.49 15.16 -6.96
CA CYS A 287 0.96 15.26 -5.60
C CYS A 287 0.77 13.87 -4.97
N VAL A 288 0.49 13.83 -3.67
CA VAL A 288 0.28 12.60 -2.92
C VAL A 288 -1.20 12.41 -2.57
N VAL A 289 -1.70 11.19 -2.80
CA VAL A 289 -2.94 10.63 -2.26
C VAL A 289 -2.56 9.73 -1.09
N SER A 290 -3.08 10.00 0.08
CA SER A 290 -2.85 9.19 1.27
C SER A 290 -4.12 9.10 2.10
N TYR A 291 -4.34 7.97 2.72
CA TYR A 291 -5.34 7.74 3.75
C TYR A 291 -5.07 6.42 4.48
N ALA A 292 -5.65 6.29 5.66
CA ALA A 292 -5.88 5.03 6.36
C ALA A 292 -7.39 4.82 6.46
N THR A 293 -7.89 3.59 6.32
CA THR A 293 -9.32 3.31 6.30
C THR A 293 -9.82 2.80 7.64
N TYR A 294 -10.92 3.39 8.11
CA TYR A 294 -11.58 2.98 9.34
C TYR A 294 -13.10 3.01 9.17
N SER A 295 -13.78 2.19 9.97
CA SER A 295 -15.21 2.28 10.24
C SER A 295 -15.38 2.45 11.74
N LEU A 296 -15.12 3.66 12.24
CA LEU A 296 -15.14 3.97 13.65
C LEU A 296 -16.50 4.50 14.09
N PRO A 297 -16.96 4.19 15.33
CA PRO A 297 -18.07 4.87 15.93
C PRO A 297 -17.82 6.39 16.04
N ARG A 298 -18.90 7.17 16.01
CA ARG A 298 -18.81 8.63 16.16
C ARG A 298 -18.09 9.00 17.47
N GLY A 299 -17.13 9.92 17.37
CA GLY A 299 -16.32 10.37 18.51
C GLY A 299 -15.13 9.47 18.87
N SER A 300 -14.91 8.40 18.12
CA SER A 300 -13.69 7.59 18.25
C SER A 300 -12.58 8.10 17.35
N LEU A 301 -11.33 7.85 17.74
CA LEU A 301 -10.13 8.20 16.98
C LEU A 301 -9.38 6.93 16.57
N PRO A 302 -8.69 6.96 15.43
CA PRO A 302 -7.65 6.00 15.11
C PRO A 302 -6.62 5.89 16.23
N ALA A 303 -6.16 4.67 16.53
CA ALA A 303 -5.18 4.47 17.59
C ALA A 303 -3.74 4.76 17.14
N VAL A 304 -3.41 4.43 15.88
CA VAL A 304 -2.03 4.49 15.36
C VAL A 304 -1.95 5.14 13.98
N ILE A 305 -2.48 4.47 12.95
CA ILE A 305 -2.39 4.95 11.57
C ILE A 305 -3.46 6.01 11.34
N GLY A 306 -3.13 7.10 10.67
CA GLY A 306 -4.02 8.24 10.50
C GLY A 306 -3.97 9.23 11.67
N ARG A 307 -2.99 9.10 12.60
CA ARG A 307 -2.85 9.95 13.79
C ARG A 307 -1.43 10.47 13.91
N THR A 308 -1.28 11.73 14.31
CA THR A 308 0.00 12.36 14.63
C THR A 308 -0.08 13.12 15.97
N ALA A 309 1.03 13.12 16.70
CA ALA A 309 1.23 13.95 17.88
C ALA A 309 2.19 15.12 17.58
N SER A 310 2.62 15.32 16.34
CA SER A 310 3.46 16.45 15.92
C SER A 310 2.67 17.76 16.07
N PRO A 311 3.12 18.71 16.90
CA PRO A 311 2.38 19.94 17.13
C PRO A 311 2.17 20.74 15.83
N GLY A 312 0.95 21.23 15.59
CA GLY A 312 0.61 22.00 14.40
C GLY A 312 0.64 21.22 13.09
N HIS A 313 0.62 19.88 13.16
CA HIS A 313 0.59 18.98 11.99
C HIS A 313 -0.67 18.13 11.98
N ARG A 314 -0.98 17.64 10.79
CA ARG A 314 -2.04 16.67 10.54
C ARG A 314 -1.56 15.57 9.59
N VAL A 315 -2.22 14.43 9.61
CA VAL A 315 -2.02 13.38 8.63
C VAL A 315 -2.85 13.70 7.38
N VAL A 316 -2.28 13.45 6.20
CA VAL A 316 -2.99 13.63 4.93
C VAL A 316 -4.10 12.59 4.81
N CYS A 317 -5.33 13.06 4.57
CA CYS A 317 -6.44 12.25 4.06
C CYS A 317 -6.92 12.82 2.73
N VAL A 318 -6.85 12.02 1.68
CA VAL A 318 -7.37 12.34 0.34
C VAL A 318 -8.26 11.20 -0.10
N ASN A 319 -9.58 11.45 -0.19
CA ASN A 319 -10.52 10.50 -0.76
C ASN A 319 -10.35 10.44 -2.29
N PRO A 320 -9.88 9.33 -2.88
CA PRO A 320 -9.61 9.25 -4.32
C PRO A 320 -10.90 9.39 -5.16
N ALA A 321 -12.01 8.91 -4.65
CA ALA A 321 -13.31 9.00 -5.31
C ALA A 321 -13.83 10.44 -5.36
N ALA A 322 -13.71 11.19 -4.26
CA ALA A 322 -14.09 12.61 -4.21
C ALA A 322 -13.17 13.45 -5.12
N LEU A 323 -11.86 13.23 -5.05
CA LEU A 323 -10.88 13.91 -5.89
C LEU A 323 -11.15 13.69 -7.39
N LEU A 324 -11.42 12.42 -7.78
CA LEU A 324 -11.71 12.05 -9.17
C LEU A 324 -12.98 12.78 -9.68
N ARG A 325 -14.02 12.87 -8.86
CA ARG A 325 -15.30 13.50 -9.20
C ARG A 325 -15.26 15.03 -9.09
N GLY A 326 -14.22 15.60 -8.48
CA GLY A 326 -14.13 17.04 -8.20
C GLY A 326 -15.04 17.49 -7.04
N GLU A 327 -15.35 16.57 -6.15
CA GLU A 327 -16.14 16.84 -4.94
C GLU A 327 -15.29 17.46 -3.84
N ALA A 328 -15.91 18.02 -2.83
CA ALA A 328 -15.21 18.57 -1.67
C ALA A 328 -14.41 17.45 -0.95
N ALA A 329 -13.27 17.81 -0.35
CA ALA A 329 -12.37 16.85 0.30
C ALA A 329 -13.04 16.01 1.42
N GLY A 330 -14.01 16.60 2.15
CA GLY A 330 -14.79 15.91 3.17
C GLY A 330 -16.13 15.33 2.67
N ALA A 331 -16.39 15.35 1.36
CA ALA A 331 -17.63 14.78 0.83
C ALA A 331 -17.68 13.27 1.03
N ARG A 332 -18.83 12.78 1.48
CA ARG A 332 -19.13 11.35 1.52
C ARG A 332 -19.59 10.92 0.12
N VAL A 333 -18.79 10.09 -0.51
CA VAL A 333 -19.03 9.61 -1.86
C VAL A 333 -18.96 8.09 -1.94
N PRO A 334 -19.65 7.46 -2.90
CA PRO A 334 -19.50 6.03 -3.15
C PRO A 334 -18.06 5.66 -3.55
N LEU A 335 -17.60 4.49 -3.09
CA LEU A 335 -16.30 3.92 -3.36
C LEU A 335 -16.41 2.75 -4.33
N ASP A 336 -15.46 2.61 -5.23
CA ASP A 336 -15.39 1.48 -6.18
C ASP A 336 -14.52 0.37 -5.61
N LEU A 337 -15.17 -0.50 -4.82
CA LEU A 337 -14.59 -1.60 -4.07
C LEU A 337 -14.24 -2.78 -4.98
N TYR A 338 -13.02 -3.33 -4.80
CA TYR A 338 -12.59 -4.59 -5.40
C TYR A 338 -12.14 -5.57 -4.31
N LEU A 339 -12.93 -6.59 -4.04
CA LEU A 339 -12.57 -7.66 -3.10
C LEU A 339 -11.83 -8.77 -3.85
N PRO A 340 -10.66 -9.21 -3.36
CA PRO A 340 -9.97 -10.35 -3.91
C PRO A 340 -10.79 -11.63 -3.70
N THR A 341 -10.75 -12.56 -4.65
CA THR A 341 -11.41 -13.86 -4.58
C THR A 341 -10.42 -14.97 -4.22
N ARG A 342 -10.92 -16.16 -3.90
CA ARG A 342 -10.08 -17.35 -3.72
C ARG A 342 -9.20 -17.65 -4.92
N ARG A 343 -9.68 -17.34 -6.11
CA ARG A 343 -8.93 -17.53 -7.34
C ARG A 343 -7.71 -16.64 -7.43
N LEU A 344 -7.80 -15.38 -6.97
CA LEU A 344 -6.70 -14.42 -7.02
C LEU A 344 -5.58 -14.78 -6.06
N ILE A 345 -5.94 -15.13 -4.84
CA ILE A 345 -4.97 -15.25 -3.75
C ILE A 345 -4.43 -16.68 -3.61
N GLY A 346 -5.11 -17.66 -4.20
CA GLY A 346 -4.74 -19.06 -4.02
C GLY A 346 -4.99 -19.58 -2.60
N GLY A 347 -5.16 -20.91 -2.47
CA GLY A 347 -5.57 -21.49 -1.18
C GLY A 347 -4.53 -21.43 -0.07
N SER A 348 -3.24 -21.34 -0.39
CA SER A 348 -2.15 -21.50 0.59
C SER A 348 -1.86 -20.24 1.41
N ALA A 349 -1.96 -19.05 0.81
CA ALA A 349 -1.65 -17.80 1.51
C ALA A 349 -2.71 -17.37 2.53
N LEU A 350 -3.93 -17.91 2.44
CA LEU A 350 -5.10 -17.56 3.25
C LEU A 350 -5.62 -18.69 4.12
N LEU A 351 -4.95 -19.83 4.15
CA LEU A 351 -5.29 -20.88 5.12
C LEU A 351 -5.27 -20.30 6.55
N PRO A 352 -6.02 -20.87 7.50
CA PRO A 352 -6.07 -20.36 8.89
C PRO A 352 -4.72 -20.09 9.55
N ASN A 353 -3.66 -20.74 9.05
CA ASN A 353 -2.26 -20.54 9.47
C ASN A 353 -1.39 -19.90 8.38
N GLY A 354 -1.99 -19.39 7.29
CA GLY A 354 -1.27 -18.74 6.22
C GLY A 354 -0.86 -17.30 6.57
N PRO A 355 0.12 -16.73 5.87
CA PRO A 355 0.68 -15.42 6.20
C PRO A 355 -0.31 -14.25 6.06
N LEU A 356 -1.42 -14.41 5.34
CA LEU A 356 -2.47 -13.40 5.23
C LEU A 356 -3.68 -13.67 6.14
N ALA A 357 -3.69 -14.78 6.89
CA ALA A 357 -4.80 -15.12 7.78
C ALA A 357 -5.01 -14.08 8.89
N VAL A 358 -3.92 -13.57 9.47
CA VAL A 358 -3.97 -12.57 10.55
C VAL A 358 -4.50 -11.21 10.03
N PRO A 359 -3.98 -10.65 8.93
CA PRO A 359 -4.51 -9.40 8.39
C PRO A 359 -5.96 -9.50 7.93
N LEU A 360 -6.40 -10.65 7.46
CA LEU A 360 -7.76 -10.85 6.94
C LEU A 360 -8.74 -11.44 7.96
N ASN A 361 -8.28 -11.80 9.16
CA ASN A 361 -9.09 -12.19 10.34
C ASN A 361 -10.28 -13.10 10.01
N GLY A 362 -10.03 -14.23 9.33
CA GLY A 362 -11.08 -15.21 9.01
C GLY A 362 -12.05 -14.78 7.89
N TYR A 363 -11.74 -13.72 7.17
CA TYR A 363 -12.51 -13.30 6.01
C TYR A 363 -12.70 -14.45 5.00
N GLN A 364 -13.96 -14.69 4.66
CA GLN A 364 -14.31 -15.68 3.65
C GLN A 364 -14.22 -15.04 2.27
N LEU A 365 -13.15 -15.37 1.54
CA LEU A 365 -13.00 -14.89 0.17
C LEU A 365 -14.14 -15.40 -0.71
N PRO A 366 -14.71 -14.53 -1.57
CA PRO A 366 -15.69 -14.94 -2.55
C PRO A 366 -15.15 -16.07 -3.45
N ASP A 367 -15.98 -17.09 -3.67
CA ASP A 367 -15.67 -18.17 -4.62
C ASP A 367 -16.26 -17.81 -6.00
N LEU A 368 -15.46 -17.16 -6.81
CA LEU A 368 -15.85 -16.65 -8.12
C LEU A 368 -14.85 -17.10 -9.18
N PRO A 369 -15.29 -17.22 -10.46
CA PRO A 369 -14.40 -17.56 -11.57
C PRO A 369 -13.43 -16.44 -11.96
N THR A 370 -13.60 -15.23 -11.40
CA THR A 370 -12.75 -14.06 -11.62
C THR A 370 -11.86 -13.80 -10.40
N GLY A 371 -10.76 -13.04 -10.58
CA GLY A 371 -9.87 -12.71 -9.47
C GLY A 371 -10.43 -11.68 -8.50
N PHE A 372 -11.43 -10.90 -8.92
CA PHE A 372 -12.07 -9.88 -8.07
C PHE A 372 -13.59 -9.96 -8.09
N ALA A 373 -14.20 -9.67 -6.95
CA ALA A 373 -15.58 -9.22 -6.83
C ALA A 373 -15.57 -7.68 -6.76
N ARG A 374 -16.18 -7.02 -7.76
CA ARG A 374 -16.31 -5.57 -7.80
C ARG A 374 -17.70 -5.16 -7.32
N HIS A 375 -17.74 -4.29 -6.34
CA HIS A 375 -18.96 -3.74 -5.77
C HIS A 375 -18.91 -2.20 -5.82
N PRO A 376 -19.19 -1.57 -6.95
CA PRO A 376 -19.31 -0.12 -7.01
C PRO A 376 -20.49 0.28 -6.13
N ASP A 377 -20.35 1.37 -5.39
CA ASP A 377 -21.40 1.96 -4.56
C ASP A 377 -21.86 1.14 -3.33
N ALA A 378 -21.24 -0.02 -3.03
CA ALA A 378 -21.56 -0.79 -1.82
C ALA A 378 -21.05 -0.11 -0.54
N LEU A 379 -19.95 0.61 -0.67
CA LEU A 379 -19.36 1.38 0.42
C LEU A 379 -19.34 2.86 0.07
N THR A 380 -19.28 3.69 1.11
CA THR A 380 -19.05 5.13 1.00
C THR A 380 -17.81 5.52 1.80
N GLY A 381 -17.11 6.58 1.37
CA GLY A 381 -15.96 7.11 2.08
C GLY A 381 -16.02 8.62 2.21
N GLU A 382 -15.56 9.12 3.36
CA GLU A 382 -15.36 10.55 3.62
C GLU A 382 -14.06 10.75 4.42
N CYS A 383 -13.26 11.76 4.10
CA CYS A 383 -12.15 12.14 4.95
C CYS A 383 -12.69 12.82 6.21
N THR A 384 -12.37 12.26 7.36
CA THR A 384 -12.80 12.73 8.68
C THR A 384 -11.58 13.23 9.45
N HIS A 385 -11.75 14.36 10.13
CA HIS A 385 -10.76 14.95 11.03
C HIS A 385 -11.29 14.97 12.46
N ALA A 386 -10.42 14.67 13.42
CA ALA A 386 -10.72 14.85 14.84
C ALA A 386 -9.42 15.03 15.65
N THR A 387 -9.56 15.60 16.86
CA THR A 387 -8.47 15.77 17.81
C THR A 387 -8.94 15.44 19.22
N ASP A 388 -8.03 14.93 20.05
CA ASP A 388 -8.27 14.74 21.49
C ASP A 388 -7.52 15.77 22.35
N GLY A 389 -6.96 16.81 21.73
CA GLY A 389 -6.16 17.86 22.39
C GLY A 389 -4.68 17.49 22.57
N THR A 390 -4.30 16.23 22.35
CA THR A 390 -2.91 15.76 22.41
C THR A 390 -2.38 15.30 21.05
N ALA A 391 -3.27 14.90 20.16
CA ALA A 391 -2.97 14.42 18.82
C ALA A 391 -4.08 14.79 17.85
N SER A 392 -3.70 14.95 16.58
CA SER A 392 -4.59 15.15 15.45
C SER A 392 -4.74 13.83 14.70
N ALA A 393 -5.93 13.55 14.19
CA ALA A 393 -6.20 12.37 13.39
C ALA A 393 -7.04 12.70 12.15
N ASP A 394 -6.62 12.15 11.01
CA ASP A 394 -7.31 12.25 9.74
C ASP A 394 -7.33 10.87 9.08
N TRP A 395 -8.52 10.42 8.68
CA TRP A 395 -8.70 9.10 8.09
C TRP A 395 -9.85 9.07 7.08
N LEU A 396 -9.86 8.06 6.23
CA LEU A 396 -10.99 7.75 5.37
C LEU A 396 -11.99 6.92 6.18
N GLN A 397 -13.08 7.57 6.63
CA GLN A 397 -14.18 6.90 7.30
C GLN A 397 -15.01 6.15 6.25
N VAL A 398 -15.08 4.84 6.40
CA VAL A 398 -15.83 3.95 5.50
C VAL A 398 -17.17 3.62 6.13
N GLY A 399 -18.23 3.78 5.36
CA GLY A 399 -19.60 3.40 5.71
C GLY A 399 -20.19 2.48 4.65
N GLY A 400 -21.31 1.84 4.98
CA GLY A 400 -22.01 0.86 4.13
C GLY A 400 -22.03 -0.52 4.73
N ASP A 401 -22.33 -1.53 3.91
CA ASP A 401 -22.36 -2.93 4.36
C ASP A 401 -20.96 -3.52 4.42
N LEU A 402 -20.41 -3.59 5.62
CA LEU A 402 -19.09 -4.17 5.91
C LEU A 402 -19.17 -5.67 6.31
N SER A 403 -20.34 -6.30 6.25
CA SER A 403 -20.52 -7.71 6.65
C SER A 403 -19.67 -8.67 5.83
N HIS A 404 -19.34 -8.30 4.60
CA HIS A 404 -18.49 -9.05 3.69
C HIS A 404 -17.03 -8.55 3.65
N PHE A 405 -16.64 -7.70 4.60
CA PHE A 405 -15.34 -7.09 4.63
C PHE A 405 -14.48 -7.71 5.72
N PRO A 406 -13.19 -7.99 5.46
CA PRO A 406 -12.32 -8.49 6.49
C PRO A 406 -12.16 -7.45 7.59
N ALA A 407 -12.59 -7.78 8.80
CA ALA A 407 -12.30 -6.97 9.96
C ALA A 407 -10.79 -7.10 10.26
N SER A 408 -10.07 -5.99 10.21
CA SER A 408 -8.71 -5.98 10.73
C SER A 408 -8.75 -6.18 12.24
N ALA A 409 -8.00 -7.13 12.74
CA ALA A 409 -7.91 -7.35 14.20
C ALA A 409 -6.78 -6.50 14.79
N PRO A 410 -6.98 -5.90 15.96
CA PRO A 410 -8.25 -5.44 16.52
C PRO A 410 -8.74 -4.19 15.80
N ALA A 411 -10.03 -4.12 15.51
CA ALA A 411 -10.64 -3.10 14.65
C ALA A 411 -10.32 -1.64 15.02
N GLY A 412 -10.11 -1.35 16.30
CA GLY A 412 -9.74 -0.01 16.78
C GLY A 412 -8.26 0.35 16.59
N LEU A 413 -7.37 -0.63 16.40
CA LEU A 413 -5.92 -0.38 16.30
C LEU A 413 -5.52 0.03 14.88
N THR A 414 -5.95 -0.73 13.89
CA THR A 414 -5.53 -0.55 12.48
C THR A 414 -6.71 -0.37 11.52
N GLY A 415 -7.95 -0.40 11.99
CA GLY A 415 -9.14 -0.22 11.15
C GLY A 415 -9.29 -1.31 10.09
N LEU A 416 -9.50 -0.90 8.85
CA LEU A 416 -9.60 -1.77 7.67
C LEU A 416 -8.27 -1.85 6.90
N HIS A 417 -7.17 -1.64 7.58
CA HIS A 417 -5.82 -1.42 7.02
C HIS A 417 -5.39 -2.44 5.97
N ALA A 418 -5.68 -3.73 6.18
CA ALA A 418 -5.32 -4.75 5.19
C ALA A 418 -5.93 -4.50 3.80
N MET A 419 -7.01 -3.72 3.74
CA MET A 419 -7.81 -3.47 2.55
C MET A 419 -7.78 -2.00 2.09
N ASP A 420 -6.84 -1.19 2.57
CA ASP A 420 -6.73 0.22 2.20
C ASP A 420 -6.76 0.45 0.68
N PHE A 421 -6.07 -0.38 -0.10
CA PHE A 421 -6.16 -0.34 -1.56
C PHE A 421 -7.54 -0.76 -2.07
N ASN A 422 -8.07 -1.85 -1.53
CA ASN A 422 -9.22 -2.54 -2.11
C ASN A 422 -10.53 -1.77 -1.95
N VAL A 423 -10.69 -1.02 -0.84
CA VAL A 423 -11.92 -0.22 -0.58
C VAL A 423 -12.24 0.77 -1.69
N ALA A 424 -11.21 1.31 -2.35
CA ALA A 424 -11.34 2.32 -3.40
C ALA A 424 -10.44 2.00 -4.61
N GLN A 425 -10.17 0.72 -4.88
CA GLN A 425 -9.21 0.31 -5.90
C GLN A 425 -9.60 0.80 -7.30
N GLY A 426 -10.89 0.75 -7.62
CA GLY A 426 -11.38 1.27 -8.88
C GLY A 426 -11.19 2.78 -9.00
N ASP A 427 -11.47 3.53 -7.92
CA ASP A 427 -11.25 4.98 -7.89
C ASP A 427 -9.76 5.33 -7.99
N LEU A 428 -8.87 4.59 -7.31
CA LEU A 428 -7.41 4.81 -7.38
C LEU A 428 -6.87 4.60 -8.80
N VAL A 429 -7.26 3.52 -9.47
CA VAL A 429 -6.85 3.23 -10.85
C VAL A 429 -7.40 4.28 -11.80
N ALA A 430 -8.68 4.65 -11.67
CA ALA A 430 -9.32 5.67 -12.51
C ALA A 430 -8.70 7.06 -12.28
N LEU A 431 -8.39 7.41 -11.01
CA LEU A 431 -7.72 8.66 -10.65
C LEU A 431 -6.31 8.72 -11.27
N ALA A 432 -5.50 7.66 -11.10
CA ALA A 432 -4.17 7.60 -11.68
C ALA A 432 -4.22 7.71 -13.22
N ALA A 433 -5.22 7.12 -13.87
CA ALA A 433 -5.43 7.26 -15.31
C ALA A 433 -5.79 8.71 -15.70
N ALA A 434 -6.65 9.39 -14.94
CA ALA A 434 -7.00 10.79 -15.17
C ALA A 434 -5.78 11.71 -14.95
N GLN A 435 -5.00 11.47 -13.90
CA GLN A 435 -3.77 12.21 -13.61
C GLN A 435 -2.70 11.96 -14.67
N THR A 436 -2.59 10.74 -15.18
CA THR A 436 -1.68 10.42 -16.30
C THR A 436 -2.04 11.22 -17.55
N ARG A 437 -3.32 11.31 -17.93
CA ARG A 437 -3.77 12.14 -19.05
C ARG A 437 -3.40 13.60 -18.82
N ALA A 438 -3.71 14.17 -17.66
CA ALA A 438 -3.38 15.54 -17.33
C ALA A 438 -1.87 15.82 -17.32
N TRP A 439 -1.06 14.85 -16.91
CA TRP A 439 0.40 14.94 -16.95
C TRP A 439 0.93 14.92 -18.39
N LEU A 440 0.41 14.05 -19.26
CA LEU A 440 0.76 14.00 -20.68
C LEU A 440 0.36 15.27 -21.41
N ASP A 441 -0.84 15.81 -21.15
CA ASP A 441 -1.35 17.02 -21.80
C ASP A 441 -0.49 18.26 -21.50
N ARG A 442 0.10 18.34 -20.28
CA ARG A 442 1.03 19.42 -19.92
C ARG A 442 2.40 19.33 -20.63
N ARG A 443 2.74 18.18 -21.21
CA ARG A 443 4.01 17.96 -21.93
C ARG A 443 3.87 18.10 -23.44
N ARG A 444 2.65 18.22 -23.92
CA ARG A 444 2.42 18.56 -25.34
C ARG A 444 2.87 20.00 -25.58
N PRO A 445 3.65 20.23 -26.65
CA PRO A 445 4.14 21.56 -27.01
C PRO A 445 2.98 22.52 -27.33
#